data_c71cf107378aa1be23fc91c4dcdd8f98
#
_entry.id   c71cf107378aa1be23fc91c4dcdd8f98
#
_cell.length_a   1.000
_cell.length_b   1.000
_cell.length_c   1.000
_cell.angle_alpha   90.00
_cell.angle_beta   90.00
_cell.angle_gamma   90.00
#
_symmetry.space_group_name_H-M   'P 1'
#
loop_
_entity.id
_entity.type
_entity.pdbx_description
1 polymer ?
#
loop_
_entity_poly.entity_id
_entity_poly.type
_entity_poly.pdbx_seq_one_letter_code
_entity_poly.pdbx_strand_id
1 'polypeptide(L)'
;MKIFFICLILLAGFIFFKVKYKSFDKENLPINWKKDAKSVMEVYINAINTKDLELINECIFKMDGYDYSYIGFYGETKESLDDMIYIKYIDSKEVSFRTVEGKMKNGKYIYFKNGKSLDVKYKVKYLFDNKPDKSGLNYAKYTLVKNKDGDYKIISCGY
;
A
#
# COMPACT_ATOMS: atom_id res chain seq x y z
N MET A 1 13.53 -38.76 21.29
CA MET A 1 14.62 -37.91 20.78
C MET A 1 14.36 -37.30 19.38
N LYS A 2 13.84 -38.05 18.38
CA LYS A 2 13.57 -37.52 17.02
C LYS A 2 12.51 -36.43 16.96
N ILE A 3 11.44 -36.51 17.75
CA ILE A 3 10.34 -35.53 17.76
C ILE A 3 10.79 -34.17 18.31
N PHE A 4 11.67 -34.17 19.31
CA PHE A 4 12.21 -32.94 19.91
C PHE A 4 13.08 -32.15 18.93
N PHE A 5 13.82 -32.87 18.06
CA PHE A 5 14.66 -32.24 17.03
C PHE A 5 13.84 -31.58 15.91
N ILE A 6 12.70 -32.20 15.54
CA ILE A 6 11.79 -31.66 14.51
C ILE A 6 11.11 -30.37 15.03
N CYS A 7 10.67 -30.36 16.29
CA CYS A 7 10.10 -29.14 16.89
C CYS A 7 11.12 -28.00 17.00
N LEU A 8 12.39 -28.32 17.28
CA LEU A 8 13.45 -27.31 17.35
C LEU A 8 13.76 -26.69 15.98
N ILE A 9 13.76 -27.49 14.90
CA ILE A 9 13.97 -27.02 13.54
C ILE A 9 12.80 -26.18 13.08
N LEU A 10 11.55 -26.54 13.42
CA LEU A 10 10.38 -25.73 13.12
C LEU A 10 10.37 -24.40 13.88
N LEU A 11 10.77 -24.42 15.17
CA LEU A 11 10.89 -23.20 15.97
C LEU A 11 12.01 -22.29 15.45
N ALA A 12 13.17 -22.84 15.10
CA ALA A 12 14.27 -22.10 14.50
C ALA A 12 13.88 -21.51 13.13
N GLY A 13 13.15 -22.29 12.30
CA GLY A 13 12.59 -21.79 11.04
C GLY A 13 11.62 -20.63 11.25
N PHE A 14 10.77 -20.68 12.27
CA PHE A 14 9.83 -19.61 12.62
C PHE A 14 10.55 -18.35 13.13
N ILE A 15 11.60 -18.51 13.92
CA ILE A 15 12.42 -17.41 14.44
C ILE A 15 13.24 -16.78 13.30
N PHE A 16 13.82 -17.58 12.39
CA PHE A 16 14.53 -17.08 11.22
C PHE A 16 13.61 -16.34 10.24
N PHE A 17 12.35 -16.76 10.10
CA PHE A 17 11.38 -16.02 9.28
C PHE A 17 11.01 -14.67 9.89
N LYS A 18 10.91 -14.55 11.22
CA LYS A 18 10.62 -13.27 11.89
C LYS A 18 11.79 -12.27 11.87
N VAL A 19 13.04 -12.75 11.86
CA VAL A 19 14.23 -11.88 11.95
C VAL A 19 14.56 -11.17 10.62
N LYS A 20 13.99 -11.58 9.49
CA LYS A 20 14.34 -11.02 8.17
C LYS A 20 13.52 -9.82 7.72
N TYR A 21 12.48 -9.47 8.44
CA TYR A 21 11.70 -8.27 8.15
C TYR A 21 12.11 -7.15 9.10
N LYS A 22 12.98 -6.26 8.59
CA LYS A 22 13.25 -4.98 9.24
C LYS A 22 11.88 -4.34 9.45
N SER A 23 11.44 -4.22 10.70
CA SER A 23 10.20 -3.51 11.02
C SER A 23 10.31 -2.13 10.40
N PHE A 24 9.29 -1.71 9.67
CA PHE A 24 9.21 -0.35 9.17
C PHE A 24 9.17 0.57 10.40
N ASP A 25 10.16 1.41 10.52
CA ASP A 25 10.31 2.28 11.68
C ASP A 25 9.44 3.52 11.48
N LYS A 26 8.25 3.48 12.05
CA LYS A 26 7.27 4.57 12.01
C LYS A 26 7.82 5.85 12.67
N GLU A 27 8.75 5.71 13.63
CA GLU A 27 9.34 6.84 14.35
C GLU A 27 10.40 7.59 13.51
N ASN A 28 10.93 6.94 12.49
CA ASN A 28 11.95 7.50 11.58
C ASN A 28 11.39 7.91 10.20
N LEU A 29 10.08 8.16 10.09
CA LEU A 29 9.53 8.74 8.87
C LEU A 29 10.11 10.13 8.61
N PRO A 30 10.48 10.47 7.36
CA PRO A 30 10.90 11.83 7.03
C PRO A 30 9.84 12.84 7.44
N ILE A 31 10.23 13.94 8.10
CA ILE A 31 9.30 14.93 8.68
C ILE A 31 8.25 15.41 7.66
N ASN A 32 8.61 15.50 6.39
CA ASN A 32 7.75 16.00 5.31
C ASN A 32 7.32 14.91 4.32
N TRP A 33 7.29 13.63 4.70
CA TRP A 33 6.98 12.53 3.78
C TRP A 33 5.64 12.72 3.05
N LYS A 34 4.64 13.34 3.69
CA LYS A 34 3.32 13.63 3.09
C LYS A 34 3.37 14.68 1.97
N LYS A 35 4.43 15.48 1.88
CA LYS A 35 4.60 16.53 0.87
C LYS A 35 5.22 16.04 -0.43
N ASP A 36 5.71 14.79 -0.45
CA ASP A 36 6.28 14.14 -1.63
C ASP A 36 5.50 12.87 -2.01
N ALA A 37 5.02 12.83 -3.26
CA ALA A 37 4.17 11.73 -3.72
C ALA A 37 4.89 10.38 -3.73
N LYS A 38 6.20 10.33 -4.02
CA LYS A 38 6.99 9.10 -3.98
C LYS A 38 7.15 8.59 -2.57
N SER A 39 7.44 9.49 -1.62
CA SER A 39 7.54 9.15 -0.20
C SER A 39 6.22 8.60 0.33
N VAL A 40 5.08 9.18 -0.07
CA VAL A 40 3.75 8.64 0.30
C VAL A 40 3.59 7.22 -0.21
N MET A 41 4.00 6.92 -1.45
CA MET A 41 3.91 5.56 -1.99
C MET A 41 4.82 4.56 -1.28
N GLU A 42 6.04 4.97 -0.94
CA GLU A 42 6.95 4.13 -0.18
C GLU A 42 6.39 3.82 1.22
N VAL A 43 5.90 4.84 1.92
CA VAL A 43 5.24 4.69 3.23
C VAL A 43 4.02 3.79 3.13
N TYR A 44 3.16 3.98 2.13
CA TYR A 44 1.97 3.17 1.90
C TYR A 44 2.31 1.69 1.72
N ILE A 45 3.27 1.36 0.84
CA ILE A 45 3.67 -0.03 0.59
C ILE A 45 4.32 -0.66 1.84
N ASN A 46 5.11 0.11 2.58
CA ASN A 46 5.68 -0.36 3.83
C ASN A 46 4.62 -0.58 4.91
N ALA A 47 3.61 0.28 4.98
CA ALA A 47 2.47 0.13 5.88
C ALA A 47 1.64 -1.13 5.55
N ILE A 48 1.43 -1.43 4.26
CA ILE A 48 0.83 -2.70 3.82
C ILE A 48 1.68 -3.88 4.29
N ASN A 49 3.00 -3.82 4.12
CA ASN A 49 3.91 -4.90 4.52
C ASN A 49 3.89 -5.17 6.03
N THR A 50 3.71 -4.14 6.84
CA THR A 50 3.61 -4.24 8.30
C THR A 50 2.17 -4.43 8.80
N LYS A 51 1.19 -4.39 7.89
CA LYS A 51 -0.25 -4.45 8.20
C LYS A 51 -0.71 -3.32 9.14
N ASP A 52 -0.06 -2.14 9.03
CA ASP A 52 -0.42 -0.93 9.79
C ASP A 52 -1.59 -0.21 9.11
N LEU A 53 -2.81 -0.59 9.49
CA LEU A 53 -4.04 -0.04 8.92
C LEU A 53 -4.20 1.46 9.18
N GLU A 54 -3.69 1.98 10.28
CA GLU A 54 -3.74 3.41 10.59
C GLU A 54 -2.90 4.18 9.57
N LEU A 55 -1.66 3.77 9.36
CA LEU A 55 -0.74 4.41 8.42
C LEU A 55 -1.19 4.24 6.96
N ILE A 56 -1.73 3.06 6.59
CA ILE A 56 -2.38 2.86 5.28
C ILE A 56 -3.47 3.90 5.08
N ASN A 57 -4.36 4.05 6.07
CA ASN A 57 -5.46 5.00 6.04
C ASN A 57 -5.00 6.47 6.01
N GLU A 58 -3.85 6.77 6.59
CA GLU A 58 -3.23 8.10 6.47
C GLU A 58 -2.76 8.42 5.04
N CYS A 59 -2.37 7.42 4.27
CA CYS A 59 -1.92 7.60 2.89
C CYS A 59 -3.09 7.80 1.91
N ILE A 60 -4.29 7.34 2.25
CA ILE A 60 -5.46 7.35 1.36
C ILE A 60 -6.21 8.69 1.46
N PHE A 61 -6.70 9.18 0.32
CA PHE A 61 -7.56 10.35 0.28
C PHE A 61 -8.90 10.05 0.95
N LYS A 62 -9.32 10.92 1.86
CA LYS A 62 -10.60 10.82 2.54
C LYS A 62 -11.38 12.12 2.41
N MET A 63 -12.64 12.01 2.03
CA MET A 63 -13.56 13.12 1.94
C MET A 63 -14.97 12.63 2.30
N ASP A 64 -15.70 13.42 3.11
CA ASP A 64 -17.06 13.08 3.50
C ASP A 64 -17.96 12.95 2.27
N GLY A 65 -18.75 11.88 2.26
CA GLY A 65 -19.66 11.59 1.14
C GLY A 65 -19.00 11.06 -0.12
N TYR A 66 -17.70 10.79 -0.13
CA TYR A 66 -17.03 10.15 -1.27
C TYR A 66 -17.37 8.65 -1.32
N ASP A 67 -17.57 8.13 -2.53
CA ASP A 67 -17.82 6.71 -2.76
C ASP A 67 -16.50 5.99 -3.04
N TYR A 68 -16.00 5.28 -2.03
CA TYR A 68 -14.72 4.56 -2.12
C TYR A 68 -14.86 3.16 -2.76
N SER A 69 -16.06 2.72 -3.12
CA SER A 69 -16.32 1.36 -3.65
C SER A 69 -15.58 1.07 -4.98
N TYR A 70 -15.16 2.11 -5.69
CA TYR A 70 -14.42 2.00 -6.96
C TYR A 70 -12.90 2.03 -6.81
N ILE A 71 -12.41 2.21 -5.60
CA ILE A 71 -10.97 2.32 -5.37
C ILE A 71 -10.47 0.99 -4.84
N GLY A 72 -9.89 0.18 -5.71
CA GLY A 72 -9.27 -1.11 -5.34
C GLY A 72 -7.98 -0.92 -4.56
N PHE A 73 -8.06 -0.41 -3.33
CA PHE A 73 -6.89 -0.31 -2.45
C PHE A 73 -6.66 -1.63 -1.71
N TYR A 74 -5.42 -2.08 -1.68
CA TYR A 74 -5.01 -3.06 -0.70
C TYR A 74 -5.14 -2.46 0.71
N GLY A 75 -5.77 -3.19 1.62
CA GLY A 75 -5.68 -2.88 3.04
C GLY A 75 -6.79 -2.05 3.64
N GLU A 76 -7.97 -1.97 3.02
CA GLU A 76 -9.14 -1.40 3.69
C GLU A 76 -9.57 -2.20 4.93
N THR A 77 -9.28 -3.51 4.92
CA THR A 77 -9.52 -4.40 6.06
C THR A 77 -8.30 -5.29 6.31
N LYS A 78 -8.16 -5.74 7.56
CA LYS A 78 -7.10 -6.67 7.94
C LYS A 78 -7.15 -7.96 7.12
N GLU A 79 -8.34 -8.45 6.84
CA GLU A 79 -8.59 -9.69 6.08
C GLU A 79 -8.04 -9.59 4.65
N SER A 80 -8.06 -8.41 4.03
CA SER A 80 -7.53 -8.22 2.67
C SER A 80 -6.01 -8.42 2.59
N LEU A 81 -5.30 -8.32 3.72
CA LEU A 81 -3.86 -8.47 3.84
C LEU A 81 -3.41 -9.85 4.36
N ASP A 82 -4.33 -10.71 4.81
CA ASP A 82 -3.98 -11.95 5.53
C ASP A 82 -3.21 -12.93 4.66
N ASP A 83 -3.51 -13.00 3.37
CA ASP A 83 -2.81 -13.88 2.41
C ASP A 83 -1.44 -13.32 1.98
N MET A 84 -1.14 -12.06 2.28
CA MET A 84 0.11 -11.44 1.86
C MET A 84 1.22 -11.78 2.85
N ILE A 85 2.27 -12.45 2.36
CA ILE A 85 3.46 -12.76 3.15
C ILE A 85 4.35 -11.53 3.25
N TYR A 86 4.57 -10.85 2.12
CA TYR A 86 5.26 -9.56 2.09
C TYR A 86 4.92 -8.76 0.83
N ILE A 87 5.11 -7.46 0.93
CA ILE A 87 5.19 -6.54 -0.20
C ILE A 87 6.38 -5.61 0.01
N LYS A 88 7.11 -5.29 -1.06
CA LYS A 88 8.29 -4.41 -1.01
C LYS A 88 8.23 -3.40 -2.14
N TYR A 89 8.26 -2.13 -1.81
CA TYR A 89 8.50 -1.06 -2.76
C TYR A 89 9.89 -1.20 -3.39
N ILE A 90 9.99 -0.97 -4.69
CA ILE A 90 11.26 -1.03 -5.43
C ILE A 90 11.59 0.35 -5.97
N ASP A 91 10.66 0.94 -6.73
CA ASP A 91 10.86 2.24 -7.36
C ASP A 91 9.51 2.79 -7.86
N SER A 92 9.48 4.08 -8.17
CA SER A 92 8.37 4.69 -8.88
C SER A 92 8.84 5.76 -9.86
N LYS A 93 8.12 5.85 -10.98
CA LYS A 93 8.35 6.86 -12.01
C LYS A 93 7.13 7.76 -12.12
N GLU A 94 7.34 9.06 -12.08
CA GLU A 94 6.27 10.02 -12.35
C GLU A 94 5.90 9.96 -13.83
N VAL A 95 4.60 9.89 -14.09
CA VAL A 95 4.00 9.86 -15.42
C VAL A 95 2.97 10.97 -15.55
N SER A 96 2.48 11.20 -16.77
CA SER A 96 1.50 12.27 -17.01
C SER A 96 0.26 12.07 -16.16
N PHE A 97 -0.06 13.10 -15.36
CA PHE A 97 -1.29 13.14 -14.59
C PHE A 97 -2.48 13.38 -15.54
N ARG A 98 -3.52 12.62 -15.34
CA ARG A 98 -4.82 12.85 -16.00
C ARG A 98 -5.84 13.24 -14.93
N THR A 99 -6.80 14.08 -15.29
CA THR A 99 -7.94 14.38 -14.42
C THR A 99 -8.57 13.07 -13.94
N VAL A 100 -8.72 12.95 -12.63
CA VAL A 100 -9.39 11.80 -12.01
C VAL A 100 -10.81 12.19 -11.68
N GLU A 101 -11.74 11.36 -12.09
CA GLU A 101 -13.14 11.46 -11.72
C GLU A 101 -13.37 10.67 -10.43
N GLY A 102 -14.04 11.30 -9.48
CA GLY A 102 -14.50 10.68 -8.25
C GLY A 102 -16.02 10.77 -8.15
N LYS A 103 -16.65 9.74 -7.59
CA LYS A 103 -18.09 9.68 -7.37
C LYS A 103 -18.42 9.94 -5.91
N MET A 104 -19.44 10.75 -5.67
CA MET A 104 -20.01 10.99 -4.36
C MET A 104 -21.16 10.02 -4.08
N LYS A 105 -21.41 9.67 -2.83
CA LYS A 105 -22.53 8.81 -2.41
C LYS A 105 -23.90 9.33 -2.86
N ASN A 106 -24.04 10.63 -3.05
CA ASN A 106 -25.25 11.27 -3.59
C ASN A 106 -25.33 11.24 -5.13
N GLY A 107 -24.45 10.51 -5.81
CA GLY A 107 -24.41 10.36 -7.26
C GLY A 107 -23.73 11.49 -8.02
N LYS A 108 -23.32 12.57 -7.37
CA LYS A 108 -22.58 13.66 -8.02
C LYS A 108 -21.13 13.23 -8.30
N TYR A 109 -20.53 13.83 -9.35
CA TYR A 109 -19.13 13.63 -9.69
C TYR A 109 -18.29 14.83 -9.25
N ILE A 110 -17.07 14.54 -8.85
CA ILE A 110 -16.03 15.54 -8.58
C ILE A 110 -14.84 15.23 -9.48
N TYR A 111 -14.06 16.26 -9.81
CA TYR A 111 -12.92 16.14 -10.71
C TYR A 111 -11.67 16.68 -10.05
N PHE A 112 -10.67 15.84 -9.91
CA PHE A 112 -9.36 16.22 -9.42
C PHE A 112 -8.49 16.58 -10.62
N LYS A 113 -8.20 17.88 -10.78
CA LYS A 113 -7.47 18.41 -11.93
C LYS A 113 -5.97 18.53 -11.70
N ASN A 114 -5.52 18.45 -10.44
CA ASN A 114 -4.13 18.60 -10.06
C ASN A 114 -3.70 17.45 -9.15
N GLY A 115 -2.57 16.85 -9.49
CA GLY A 115 -2.02 15.73 -8.72
C GLY A 115 -0.76 15.18 -9.35
N LYS A 116 -0.39 13.99 -8.93
CA LYS A 116 0.72 13.19 -9.46
C LYS A 116 0.21 11.81 -9.81
N SER A 117 0.67 11.28 -10.96
CA SER A 117 0.51 9.87 -11.29
C SER A 117 1.89 9.21 -11.26
N LEU A 118 1.97 8.07 -10.60
CA LEU A 118 3.20 7.31 -10.45
C LEU A 118 2.98 5.88 -10.95
N ASP A 119 3.83 5.44 -11.87
CA ASP A 119 3.98 4.01 -12.16
C ASP A 119 4.89 3.43 -11.08
N VAL A 120 4.32 2.58 -10.23
CA VAL A 120 4.99 2.02 -9.05
C VAL A 120 5.37 0.58 -9.34
N LYS A 121 6.64 0.26 -9.09
CA LYS A 121 7.22 -1.06 -9.18
C LYS A 121 7.36 -1.64 -7.78
N TYR A 122 6.79 -2.82 -7.55
CA TYR A 122 6.87 -3.49 -6.26
C TYR A 122 7.01 -5.00 -6.43
N LYS A 123 7.50 -5.66 -5.39
CA LYS A 123 7.56 -7.12 -5.31
C LYS A 123 6.61 -7.58 -4.22
N VAL A 124 5.76 -8.56 -4.54
CA VAL A 124 4.82 -9.12 -3.59
C VAL A 124 4.95 -10.64 -3.54
N LYS A 125 4.64 -11.23 -2.39
CA LYS A 125 4.51 -12.67 -2.19
C LYS A 125 3.23 -12.95 -1.42
N TYR A 126 2.39 -13.79 -2.00
CA TYR A 126 1.17 -14.30 -1.38
C TYR A 126 1.36 -15.72 -0.87
N LEU A 127 0.55 -16.11 0.10
CA LEU A 127 0.47 -17.48 0.60
C LEU A 127 -0.15 -18.38 -0.47
N PHE A 128 -1.16 -17.87 -1.20
CA PHE A 128 -1.84 -18.52 -2.30
C PHE A 128 -1.85 -17.60 -3.53
N ASP A 129 -1.46 -18.13 -4.70
CA ASP A 129 -1.42 -17.35 -5.95
C ASP A 129 -2.79 -17.31 -6.67
N ASN A 130 -3.86 -17.03 -5.90
CA ASN A 130 -5.25 -16.91 -6.40
C ASN A 130 -5.71 -15.44 -6.52
N LYS A 131 -4.81 -14.49 -6.32
CA LYS A 131 -5.08 -13.04 -6.43
C LYS A 131 -4.89 -12.58 -7.89
N PRO A 132 -5.52 -11.45 -8.28
CA PRO A 132 -5.26 -10.82 -9.57
C PRO A 132 -3.76 -10.53 -9.78
N ASP A 133 -3.09 -10.04 -8.73
CA ASP A 133 -1.65 -9.90 -8.69
C ASP A 133 -1.00 -11.22 -8.28
N LYS A 134 -0.11 -11.71 -9.12
CA LYS A 134 0.66 -12.91 -8.81
C LYS A 134 1.87 -12.56 -7.96
N SER A 135 2.33 -13.56 -7.18
CA SER A 135 3.62 -13.45 -6.50
C SER A 135 4.73 -13.11 -7.49
N GLY A 136 5.57 -12.14 -7.16
CA GLY A 136 6.67 -11.71 -8.02
C GLY A 136 6.77 -10.19 -8.15
N LEU A 137 7.28 -9.77 -9.28
CA LEU A 137 7.43 -8.36 -9.65
C LEU A 137 6.15 -7.87 -10.31
N ASN A 138 5.58 -6.81 -9.76
CA ASN A 138 4.35 -6.20 -10.23
C ASN A 138 4.52 -4.70 -10.48
N TYR A 139 3.61 -4.15 -11.25
CA TYR A 139 3.53 -2.73 -11.57
C TYR A 139 2.09 -2.28 -11.42
N ALA A 140 1.89 -1.11 -10.84
CA ALA A 140 0.58 -0.48 -10.77
C ALA A 140 0.72 1.03 -10.88
N LYS A 141 -0.27 1.67 -11.49
CA LYS A 141 -0.36 3.12 -11.56
C LYS A 141 -1.16 3.63 -10.38
N TYR A 142 -0.54 4.51 -9.61
CA TYR A 142 -1.19 5.22 -8.51
C TYR A 142 -1.36 6.68 -8.85
N THR A 143 -2.52 7.22 -8.51
CA THR A 143 -2.77 8.65 -8.65
C THR A 143 -2.96 9.26 -7.27
N LEU A 144 -2.23 10.35 -7.02
CA LEU A 144 -2.24 11.07 -5.77
C LEU A 144 -2.69 12.52 -6.02
N VAL A 145 -3.49 13.03 -5.11
CA VAL A 145 -3.93 14.42 -5.10
C VAL A 145 -3.58 15.07 -3.76
N LYS A 146 -3.51 16.38 -3.73
CA LYS A 146 -3.29 17.11 -2.48
C LYS A 146 -4.61 17.31 -1.74
N ASN A 147 -4.60 17.03 -0.44
CA ASN A 147 -5.67 17.45 0.47
C ASN A 147 -5.59 18.96 0.76
N LYS A 148 -6.50 19.47 1.61
CA LYS A 148 -6.53 20.88 2.01
C LYS A 148 -5.26 21.35 2.74
N ASP A 149 -4.53 20.44 3.37
CA ASP A 149 -3.29 20.72 4.10
C ASP A 149 -2.05 20.68 3.16
N GLY A 150 -2.27 20.39 1.88
CA GLY A 150 -1.24 20.26 0.87
C GLY A 150 -0.49 18.94 0.92
N ASP A 151 -0.99 17.92 1.65
CA ASP A 151 -0.43 16.57 1.72
C ASP A 151 -0.92 15.74 0.55
N TYR A 152 -0.01 14.98 -0.07
CA TYR A 152 -0.41 14.01 -1.07
C TYR A 152 -1.17 12.84 -0.43
N LYS A 153 -2.24 12.43 -1.08
CA LYS A 153 -3.10 11.30 -0.70
C LYS A 153 -3.43 10.48 -1.94
N ILE A 154 -3.37 9.17 -1.81
CA ILE A 154 -3.72 8.23 -2.88
C ILE A 154 -5.23 8.28 -3.11
N ILE A 155 -5.64 8.47 -4.37
CA ILE A 155 -7.06 8.53 -4.75
C ILE A 155 -7.46 7.41 -5.71
N SER A 156 -6.52 6.82 -6.42
CA SER A 156 -6.80 5.67 -7.28
C SER A 156 -5.57 4.80 -7.46
N CYS A 157 -5.83 3.52 -7.71
CA CYS A 157 -4.87 2.52 -8.13
C CYS A 157 -5.44 1.78 -9.34
N GLY A 158 -4.61 1.52 -10.35
CA GLY A 158 -4.99 0.79 -11.57
C GLY A 158 -3.77 0.20 -12.25
N TYR A 159 -3.99 -0.61 -13.30
CA TYR A 159 -2.96 -1.25 -14.12
C TYR A 159 -2.84 -0.56 -15.48
#